data_730ff6dfd7b642d6cbeade11101ea6b5
#
_entry.id   730ff6dfd7b642d6cbeade11101ea6b5
#
_cell.length_a   1.000
_cell.length_b   1.000
_cell.length_c   1.000
_cell.angle_alpha   90.00
_cell.angle_beta   90.00
_cell.angle_gamma   90.00
#
_symmetry.space_group_name_H-M   'P 1'
#
loop_
_entity.id
_entity.type
_entity.pdbx_description
1 polymer ?
#
loop_
_entity_poly.entity_id
_entity_poly.type
_entity_poly.pdbx_seq_one_letter_code
_entity_poly.pdbx_strand_id
1 'polypeptide(L)'
;MAYIVEREVVKYVCTCGLLKPISKLYFCRYCLEVRCGFCVCHEVDSHFCEKCLENMPSAEARLKKNRCGNCLICPSCLLHLSVRAATIGPKNPEDPKATPRKVVYLHCLMCRWSSRDVGIPDQIAATGGWPERENVYNVRLTEIIEWYKSVVLLEKQQKLEKDKKKQRKYMSFTDKTGLTAEMIRKRIGLTEPPNPLLKAKAKPLEGAVAKEEVEELPDNIFTQPIKLNEITTIQQRLLQPEWQPVSVDKLFPIHKHLSVKQSLRCRSCEHNVSKPEFNPNSVRFKIQLFAYYHIPEIRIVTVEPLRAGQPAELLLKFINPTQHQTVVTIMDLSSMPEILQDDKSSADISTEDELKPIEKEPLSLSLTQSASLLHTTLSRQPSFTIKPRQIKQQVGADIEIPAANFVLPPRDDAAEFDDSGENYNFNDDPRLVKWRKSNKAVIKLQITPSASLNLGDEVVVGFVMQHIYTNTIATSVEKDKEPQKCQHKIRVFLSLGNLVGSSE
;
A
#
# COMPACT_ATOMS: atom_id res chain seq x y z
N MET A 1 -23.55 -3.95 -10.11
CA MET A 1 -23.37 -2.76 -9.25
C MET A 1 -23.13 -1.56 -10.18
N ALA A 2 -23.90 -0.50 -10.03
CA ALA A 2 -23.64 0.74 -10.75
C ALA A 2 -22.53 1.49 -10.00
N TYR A 3 -21.41 1.75 -10.65
CA TYR A 3 -20.36 2.60 -10.09
C TYR A 3 -20.71 4.05 -10.45
N ILE A 4 -20.98 4.87 -9.44
CA ILE A 4 -21.05 6.31 -9.61
C ILE A 4 -19.61 6.82 -9.68
N VAL A 5 -19.16 7.18 -10.87
CA VAL A 5 -17.88 7.86 -11.06
C VAL A 5 -18.11 9.34 -10.72
N GLU A 6 -17.77 9.73 -9.51
CA GLU A 6 -17.80 11.13 -9.10
C GLU A 6 -16.71 11.89 -9.89
N ARG A 7 -17.10 12.94 -10.59
CA ARG A 7 -16.15 13.77 -11.34
C ARG A 7 -15.31 14.56 -10.34
N GLU A 8 -13.99 14.32 -10.33
CA GLU A 8 -13.05 15.01 -9.44
C GLU A 8 -12.82 16.45 -9.94
N VAL A 9 -13.77 17.34 -9.64
CA VAL A 9 -13.76 18.74 -10.13
C VAL A 9 -12.83 19.65 -9.32
N VAL A 10 -12.61 19.37 -8.04
CA VAL A 10 -11.71 20.13 -7.16
C VAL A 10 -10.48 19.28 -6.83
N LYS A 11 -9.30 19.77 -7.22
CA LYS A 11 -8.03 19.09 -7.03
C LYS A 11 -7.06 19.95 -6.24
N TYR A 12 -6.39 19.35 -5.28
CA TYR A 12 -5.35 19.97 -4.47
C TYR A 12 -3.99 19.43 -4.86
N VAL A 13 -2.98 20.27 -4.81
CA VAL A 13 -1.62 19.90 -5.22
C VAL A 13 -0.84 19.35 -4.04
N CYS A 14 -0.35 18.12 -4.18
CA CYS A 14 0.63 17.55 -3.26
C CYS A 14 2.00 18.23 -3.44
N THR A 15 2.83 18.20 -2.42
CA THR A 15 4.24 18.69 -2.50
C THR A 15 5.07 18.10 -3.64
N CYS A 16 4.71 16.92 -4.14
CA CYS A 16 5.35 16.33 -5.32
C CYS A 16 4.77 16.83 -6.66
N GLY A 17 3.81 17.78 -6.64
CA GLY A 17 3.16 18.31 -7.83
C GLY A 17 1.95 17.51 -8.32
N LEU A 18 1.63 16.36 -7.73
CA LEU A 18 0.50 15.55 -8.16
C LEU A 18 -0.84 16.16 -7.71
N LEU A 19 -1.78 16.24 -8.64
CA LEU A 19 -3.14 16.74 -8.44
C LEU A 19 -4.05 15.61 -7.98
N LYS A 20 -4.68 15.75 -6.82
CA LYS A 20 -5.64 14.77 -6.26
C LYS A 20 -6.78 15.48 -5.52
N PRO A 21 -7.98 14.90 -5.45
CA PRO A 21 -9.03 15.39 -4.58
C PRO A 21 -8.60 15.28 -3.12
N ILE A 22 -9.14 16.14 -2.28
CA ILE A 22 -8.77 16.23 -0.85
C ILE A 22 -8.96 14.90 -0.11
N SER A 23 -9.92 14.09 -0.53
CA SER A 23 -10.21 12.76 0.03
C SER A 23 -9.09 11.72 -0.18
N LYS A 24 -8.23 11.93 -1.19
CA LYS A 24 -7.10 11.06 -1.54
C LYS A 24 -5.75 11.61 -1.06
N LEU A 25 -5.77 12.60 -0.18
CA LEU A 25 -4.59 13.26 0.35
C LEU A 25 -4.50 13.11 1.87
N TYR A 26 -3.27 13.17 2.37
CA TYR A 26 -2.93 13.16 3.79
C TYR A 26 -2.31 14.49 4.18
N PHE A 27 -2.47 14.90 5.42
CA PHE A 27 -1.84 16.09 5.98
C PHE A 27 -0.82 15.70 7.05
N CYS A 28 0.46 15.96 6.81
CA CYS A 28 1.49 15.69 7.79
C CYS A 28 1.62 16.86 8.77
N ARG A 29 1.19 16.68 10.03
CA ARG A 29 1.23 17.72 11.07
C ARG A 29 2.65 18.14 11.47
N TYR A 30 3.65 17.29 11.19
CA TYR A 30 5.06 17.59 11.52
C TYR A 30 5.75 18.42 10.43
N CYS A 31 5.51 18.09 9.17
CA CYS A 31 6.01 18.86 8.03
C CYS A 31 5.11 20.05 7.69
N LEU A 32 3.87 20.09 8.17
CA LEU A 32 2.81 21.03 7.79
C LEU A 32 2.57 21.01 6.26
N GLU A 33 2.55 19.82 5.65
CA GLU A 33 2.45 19.68 4.21
C GLU A 33 1.47 18.59 3.80
N VAL A 34 0.91 18.76 2.60
CA VAL A 34 0.00 17.80 1.98
C VAL A 34 0.77 16.70 1.27
N ARG A 35 0.40 15.47 1.52
CA ARG A 35 1.03 14.26 0.98
C ARG A 35 0.03 13.41 0.21
N CYS A 36 0.38 12.96 -0.98
CA CYS A 36 -0.39 11.96 -1.72
C CYS A 36 0.06 10.54 -1.38
N GLY A 37 -0.62 9.53 -1.90
CA GLY A 37 -0.27 8.12 -1.70
C GLY A 37 1.16 7.75 -2.11
N PHE A 38 1.78 8.49 -3.04
CA PHE A 38 3.19 8.27 -3.43
C PHE A 38 4.19 8.95 -2.48
N CYS A 39 3.77 9.99 -1.75
CA CYS A 39 4.58 10.69 -0.77
C CYS A 39 4.52 10.09 0.63
N VAL A 40 3.86 8.96 0.79
CA VAL A 40 3.83 8.17 2.02
C VAL A 40 4.43 6.79 1.80
N CYS A 41 5.00 6.22 2.86
CA CYS A 41 5.47 4.84 2.90
C CYS A 41 4.41 3.97 3.56
N HIS A 42 4.19 2.77 3.03
CA HIS A 42 3.30 1.77 3.60
C HIS A 42 4.13 0.81 4.46
N GLU A 43 3.74 0.64 5.72
CA GLU A 43 4.33 -0.33 6.64
C GLU A 43 3.27 -1.32 7.10
N VAL A 44 3.61 -2.59 7.15
CA VAL A 44 2.72 -3.61 7.69
C VAL A 44 2.86 -3.62 9.21
N ASP A 45 1.81 -3.22 9.92
CA ASP A 45 1.75 -3.20 11.38
C ASP A 45 1.48 -4.58 11.97
N SER A 46 0.53 -5.32 11.39
CA SER A 46 0.17 -6.65 11.86
C SER A 46 -0.42 -7.51 10.74
N HIS A 47 -0.19 -8.80 10.86
CA HIS A 47 -0.89 -9.82 10.08
C HIS A 47 -1.98 -10.42 10.97
N PHE A 48 -3.15 -10.69 10.42
CA PHE A 48 -4.24 -11.29 11.17
C PHE A 48 -5.15 -12.12 10.27
N CYS A 49 -5.86 -13.07 10.86
CA CYS A 49 -6.90 -13.81 10.18
C CYS A 49 -8.26 -13.16 10.42
N GLU A 50 -8.99 -12.82 9.37
CA GLU A 50 -10.31 -12.20 9.47
C GLU A 50 -11.38 -13.14 10.09
N LYS A 51 -11.16 -14.46 10.10
CA LYS A 51 -12.11 -15.43 10.64
C LYS A 51 -11.91 -15.69 12.13
N CYS A 52 -10.69 -16.07 12.54
CA CYS A 52 -10.41 -16.35 13.95
C CYS A 52 -9.96 -15.09 14.73
N LEU A 53 -9.73 -13.98 14.02
CA LEU A 53 -9.31 -12.69 14.60
C LEU A 53 -8.01 -12.76 15.40
N GLU A 54 -7.21 -13.76 15.10
CA GLU A 54 -5.89 -13.94 15.70
C GLU A 54 -4.86 -13.08 14.97
N ASN A 55 -4.10 -12.31 15.75
CA ASN A 55 -2.92 -11.62 15.23
C ASN A 55 -1.75 -12.60 15.17
N MET A 56 -1.00 -12.52 14.08
CA MET A 56 0.17 -13.36 13.84
C MET A 56 1.43 -12.51 13.70
N PRO A 57 2.50 -12.79 14.43
CA PRO A 57 3.78 -12.10 14.26
C PRO A 57 4.30 -12.27 12.84
N SER A 58 4.98 -11.24 12.31
CA SER A 58 5.51 -11.25 10.93
C SER A 58 6.46 -12.41 10.64
N ALA A 59 7.24 -12.86 11.64
CA ALA A 59 8.12 -14.01 11.49
C ALA A 59 7.33 -15.31 11.28
N GLU A 60 6.29 -15.53 12.09
CA GLU A 60 5.43 -16.69 11.98
C GLU A 60 4.58 -16.65 10.69
N ALA A 61 4.06 -15.48 10.33
CA ALA A 61 3.33 -15.28 9.08
C ALA A 61 4.17 -15.69 7.85
N ARG A 62 5.47 -15.37 7.86
CA ARG A 62 6.39 -15.80 6.80
C ARG A 62 6.58 -17.31 6.76
N LEU A 63 6.78 -17.95 7.93
CA LEU A 63 6.91 -19.40 8.01
C LEU A 63 5.67 -20.12 7.49
N LYS A 64 4.48 -19.59 7.81
CA LYS A 64 3.17 -20.10 7.35
C LYS A 64 2.77 -19.58 5.96
N LYS A 65 3.70 -19.00 5.19
CA LYS A 65 3.45 -18.46 3.84
C LYS A 65 2.26 -17.48 3.79
N ASN A 66 2.11 -16.65 4.82
CA ASN A 66 1.00 -15.71 5.03
C ASN A 66 -0.38 -16.38 5.07
N ARG A 67 -0.46 -17.59 5.63
CA ARG A 67 -1.70 -18.34 5.79
C ARG A 67 -2.03 -18.55 7.27
N CYS A 68 -3.32 -18.60 7.59
CA CYS A 68 -3.79 -18.95 8.93
C CYS A 68 -3.58 -20.43 9.20
N GLY A 69 -3.07 -20.80 10.38
CA GLY A 69 -2.89 -22.21 10.75
C GLY A 69 -4.20 -22.98 10.98
N ASN A 70 -5.27 -22.28 11.36
CA ASN A 70 -6.51 -22.93 11.83
C ASN A 70 -7.68 -22.80 10.84
N CYS A 71 -7.71 -21.76 10.02
CA CYS A 71 -8.86 -21.43 9.18
C CYS A 71 -8.67 -21.89 7.74
N LEU A 72 -9.61 -22.66 7.24
CA LEU A 72 -9.65 -23.17 5.87
C LEU A 72 -10.76 -22.50 5.05
N ILE A 73 -10.52 -22.35 3.77
CA ILE A 73 -11.45 -21.83 2.77
C ILE A 73 -12.01 -23.00 1.95
N CYS A 74 -13.30 -22.93 1.66
CA CYS A 74 -13.95 -23.86 0.74
C CYS A 74 -13.38 -23.71 -0.67
N PRO A 75 -12.88 -24.77 -1.28
CA PRO A 75 -12.31 -24.68 -2.60
C PRO A 75 -13.36 -24.47 -3.70
N SER A 76 -14.63 -24.73 -3.41
CA SER A 76 -15.73 -24.57 -4.35
C SER A 76 -16.30 -23.15 -4.38
N CYS A 77 -16.75 -22.62 -3.24
CA CYS A 77 -17.40 -21.30 -3.16
C CYS A 77 -16.55 -20.21 -2.51
N LEU A 78 -15.30 -20.52 -2.10
CA LEU A 78 -14.33 -19.59 -1.54
C LEU A 78 -14.69 -19.01 -0.15
N LEU A 79 -15.76 -19.49 0.45
CA LEU A 79 -16.17 -19.12 1.80
C LEU A 79 -15.49 -20.01 2.85
N HIS A 80 -15.68 -19.66 4.12
CA HIS A 80 -15.03 -20.38 5.21
C HIS A 80 -15.59 -21.79 5.40
N LEU A 81 -14.72 -22.76 5.64
CA LEU A 81 -15.08 -24.09 6.07
C LEU A 81 -15.32 -24.13 7.59
N SER A 82 -16.24 -24.99 7.98
CA SER A 82 -16.53 -25.32 9.37
C SER A 82 -16.23 -26.78 9.61
N VAL A 83 -15.83 -27.12 10.84
CA VAL A 83 -15.62 -28.50 11.25
C VAL A 83 -16.96 -29.03 11.78
N ARG A 84 -17.41 -30.15 11.26
CA ARG A 84 -18.60 -30.89 11.75
C ARG A 84 -18.19 -32.22 12.35
N ALA A 85 -18.87 -32.59 13.41
CA ALA A 85 -18.71 -33.89 14.03
C ALA A 85 -19.77 -34.87 13.50
N ALA A 86 -19.34 -36.09 13.25
CA ALA A 86 -20.22 -37.21 12.96
C ALA A 86 -19.89 -38.41 13.88
N THR A 87 -20.86 -39.20 14.19
CA THR A 87 -20.66 -40.44 14.94
C THR A 87 -20.64 -41.59 13.95
N ILE A 88 -19.52 -42.30 13.89
CA ILE A 88 -19.40 -43.51 13.08
C ILE A 88 -19.60 -44.72 13.97
N GLY A 89 -20.38 -45.70 13.50
CA GLY A 89 -20.59 -46.97 14.20
C GLY A 89 -19.25 -47.69 14.43
N PRO A 90 -19.24 -48.67 15.33
CA PRO A 90 -18.02 -49.44 15.63
C PRO A 90 -17.49 -50.15 14.39
N LYS A 91 -16.15 -50.24 14.28
CA LYS A 91 -15.47 -50.92 13.15
C LYS A 91 -15.88 -52.41 13.04
N ASN A 92 -16.16 -53.05 14.16
CA ASN A 92 -16.67 -54.43 14.22
C ASN A 92 -18.04 -54.43 14.92
N PRO A 93 -19.13 -54.65 14.15
CA PRO A 93 -20.48 -54.66 14.72
C PRO A 93 -20.74 -55.85 15.66
N GLU A 94 -19.87 -56.87 15.66
CA GLU A 94 -19.99 -58.06 16.49
C GLU A 94 -19.37 -57.92 17.89
N ASP A 95 -18.62 -56.85 18.17
CA ASP A 95 -18.01 -56.60 19.47
C ASP A 95 -18.96 -55.86 20.42
N PRO A 96 -19.48 -56.51 21.49
CA PRO A 96 -20.45 -55.90 22.41
C PRO A 96 -19.90 -54.72 23.23
N LYS A 97 -18.59 -54.48 23.17
CA LYS A 97 -17.88 -53.38 23.84
C LYS A 97 -17.46 -52.23 22.88
N ALA A 98 -17.77 -52.35 21.62
CA ALA A 98 -17.33 -51.36 20.63
C ALA A 98 -18.19 -50.08 20.73
N THR A 99 -17.59 -49.02 21.24
CA THR A 99 -18.23 -47.71 21.37
C THR A 99 -18.21 -46.96 20.03
N PRO A 100 -19.28 -46.21 19.70
CA PRO A 100 -19.30 -45.38 18.51
C PRO A 100 -18.21 -44.30 18.61
N ARG A 101 -17.47 -44.13 17.52
CA ARG A 101 -16.36 -43.15 17.46
C ARG A 101 -16.87 -41.82 16.91
N LYS A 102 -16.52 -40.74 17.63
CA LYS A 102 -16.78 -39.41 17.15
C LYS A 102 -15.63 -39.00 16.20
N VAL A 103 -15.97 -38.62 14.98
CA VAL A 103 -15.05 -38.12 13.97
C VAL A 103 -15.46 -36.74 13.50
N VAL A 104 -14.53 -35.99 12.94
CA VAL A 104 -14.78 -34.67 12.44
C VAL A 104 -14.38 -34.57 10.97
N TYR A 105 -15.11 -33.79 10.22
CA TYR A 105 -14.87 -33.51 8.81
C TYR A 105 -15.11 -32.04 8.48
N LEU A 106 -14.54 -31.56 7.39
CA LEU A 106 -14.74 -30.18 6.92
C LEU A 106 -16.05 -30.11 6.12
N HIS A 107 -16.81 -29.06 6.36
CA HIS A 107 -18.07 -28.82 5.66
C HIS A 107 -18.25 -27.32 5.37
N CYS A 108 -18.78 -27.02 4.19
CA CYS A 108 -19.18 -25.68 3.83
C CYS A 108 -20.67 -25.47 4.06
N LEU A 109 -21.01 -24.47 4.86
CA LEU A 109 -22.42 -24.17 5.17
C LEU A 109 -23.18 -23.60 3.97
N MET A 110 -22.48 -22.99 3.01
CA MET A 110 -23.13 -22.33 1.87
C MET A 110 -23.33 -23.25 0.67
N CYS A 111 -22.28 -23.87 0.15
CA CYS A 111 -22.36 -24.73 -1.03
C CYS A 111 -22.48 -26.21 -0.69
N ARG A 112 -22.48 -26.58 0.61
CA ARG A 112 -22.55 -27.95 1.14
C ARG A 112 -21.36 -28.84 0.77
N TRP A 113 -20.28 -28.29 0.19
CA TRP A 113 -19.06 -29.02 -0.07
C TRP A 113 -18.54 -29.69 1.22
N SER A 114 -18.04 -30.90 1.10
CA SER A 114 -17.49 -31.68 2.20
C SER A 114 -16.10 -32.22 1.86
N SER A 115 -15.24 -32.36 2.87
CA SER A 115 -13.92 -32.99 2.72
C SER A 115 -14.01 -34.45 2.24
N ARG A 116 -15.14 -35.10 2.48
CA ARG A 116 -15.40 -36.45 2.02
C ARG A 116 -15.59 -36.54 0.51
N ASP A 117 -16.08 -35.47 -0.13
CA ASP A 117 -16.32 -35.40 -1.58
C ASP A 117 -15.00 -35.49 -2.38
N VAL A 118 -13.91 -35.09 -1.78
CA VAL A 118 -12.54 -35.10 -2.38
C VAL A 118 -11.63 -36.17 -1.74
N GLY A 119 -12.21 -37.10 -0.98
CA GLY A 119 -11.49 -38.24 -0.39
C GLY A 119 -10.56 -37.90 0.77
N ILE A 120 -10.71 -36.73 1.41
CA ILE A 120 -9.96 -36.38 2.63
C ILE A 120 -10.53 -37.23 3.80
N PRO A 121 -9.68 -38.00 4.51
CA PRO A 121 -10.13 -38.85 5.59
C PRO A 121 -10.66 -38.04 6.78
N ASP A 122 -11.70 -38.56 7.42
CA ASP A 122 -12.22 -38.00 8.66
C ASP A 122 -11.16 -38.03 9.77
N GLN A 123 -11.13 -37.01 10.61
CA GLN A 123 -10.17 -36.87 11.70
C GLN A 123 -10.80 -37.04 13.08
N ILE A 124 -9.97 -37.34 14.08
CA ILE A 124 -10.42 -37.46 15.49
C ILE A 124 -10.42 -36.11 16.16
N ALA A 125 -9.44 -35.21 15.79
CA ALA A 125 -9.25 -33.89 16.39
C ALA A 125 -9.88 -32.81 15.51
N ALA A 126 -10.59 -31.87 16.11
CA ALA A 126 -11.23 -30.75 15.40
C ALA A 126 -10.22 -29.66 14.98
N THR A 127 -9.09 -29.56 15.67
CA THR A 127 -8.09 -28.49 15.49
C THR A 127 -6.78 -29.07 14.96
N GLY A 128 -6.30 -28.49 13.89
CA GLY A 128 -5.03 -28.87 13.26
C GLY A 128 -5.08 -30.14 12.45
N GLY A 129 -4.00 -30.46 11.78
CA GLY A 129 -3.75 -31.77 11.16
C GLY A 129 -4.53 -32.06 9.88
N TRP A 130 -5.24 -31.10 9.29
CA TRP A 130 -5.81 -31.30 7.95
C TRP A 130 -4.70 -31.43 6.93
N PRO A 131 -4.71 -32.48 6.08
CA PRO A 131 -3.64 -32.71 5.12
C PRO A 131 -3.58 -31.52 4.14
N GLU A 132 -2.38 -30.97 4.00
CA GLU A 132 -2.10 -30.00 2.94
C GLU A 132 -1.58 -30.77 1.72
N ARG A 133 -1.98 -30.34 0.55
CA ARG A 133 -1.44 -30.88 -0.70
C ARG A 133 -0.06 -30.31 -0.91
N GLU A 134 0.94 -31.17 -1.11
CA GLU A 134 2.31 -30.72 -1.34
C GLU A 134 2.43 -30.02 -2.70
N ASN A 135 3.16 -28.91 -2.72
CA ASN A 135 3.46 -28.21 -3.96
C ASN A 135 4.39 -29.05 -4.84
N VAL A 136 4.00 -29.30 -6.09
CA VAL A 136 4.78 -30.06 -7.07
C VAL A 136 6.18 -29.48 -7.26
N TYR A 137 6.31 -28.17 -7.15
CA TYR A 137 7.56 -27.44 -7.33
C TYR A 137 8.41 -27.33 -6.06
N ASN A 138 7.96 -27.87 -4.92
CA ASN A 138 8.62 -27.68 -3.63
C ASN A 138 10.07 -28.22 -3.63
N VAL A 139 10.30 -29.36 -4.25
CA VAL A 139 11.64 -29.95 -4.36
C VAL A 139 12.57 -28.99 -5.10
N ARG A 140 12.14 -28.51 -6.27
CA ARG A 140 12.93 -27.58 -7.08
C ARG A 140 13.18 -26.25 -6.41
N LEU A 141 12.18 -25.69 -5.72
CA LEU A 141 12.33 -24.47 -4.94
C LEU A 141 13.35 -24.64 -3.82
N THR A 142 13.31 -25.76 -3.12
CA THR A 142 14.27 -26.07 -2.05
C THR A 142 15.68 -26.16 -2.58
N GLU A 143 15.91 -26.86 -3.70
CA GLU A 143 17.22 -26.96 -4.38
C GLU A 143 17.76 -25.55 -4.75
N ILE A 144 16.92 -24.71 -5.34
CA ILE A 144 17.30 -23.34 -5.72
C ILE A 144 17.68 -22.52 -4.48
N ILE A 145 16.87 -22.60 -3.41
CA ILE A 145 17.14 -21.87 -2.15
C ILE A 145 18.46 -22.35 -1.52
N GLU A 146 18.72 -23.63 -1.50
CA GLU A 146 19.98 -24.19 -0.95
C GLU A 146 21.17 -23.77 -1.78
N TRP A 147 21.02 -23.77 -3.09
CA TRP A 147 22.07 -23.28 -4.00
C TRP A 147 22.39 -21.81 -3.74
N TYR A 148 21.38 -20.93 -3.66
CA TYR A 148 21.60 -19.52 -3.33
C TYR A 148 22.23 -19.32 -1.95
N LYS A 149 21.83 -20.09 -0.95
CA LYS A 149 22.48 -20.06 0.36
C LYS A 149 23.97 -20.40 0.25
N SER A 150 24.33 -21.40 -0.54
CA SER A 150 25.72 -21.78 -0.75
C SER A 150 26.52 -20.70 -1.48
N VAL A 151 25.94 -20.04 -2.49
CA VAL A 151 26.57 -18.90 -3.21
C VAL A 151 26.82 -17.73 -2.25
N VAL A 152 25.85 -17.35 -1.43
CA VAL A 152 26.00 -16.26 -0.45
C VAL A 152 27.10 -16.58 0.56
N LEU A 153 27.22 -17.84 1.01
CA LEU A 153 28.29 -18.26 1.91
C LEU A 153 29.66 -18.14 1.25
N LEU A 154 29.78 -18.55 -0.02
CA LEU A 154 31.03 -18.41 -0.79
C LEU A 154 31.44 -16.95 -0.98
N GLU A 155 30.49 -16.07 -1.31
CA GLU A 155 30.76 -14.63 -1.43
C GLU A 155 31.24 -14.03 -0.10
N LYS A 156 30.62 -14.39 1.02
CA LYS A 156 31.07 -13.97 2.35
C LYS A 156 32.47 -14.46 2.65
N GLN A 157 32.79 -15.71 2.31
CA GLN A 157 34.12 -16.27 2.48
C GLN A 157 35.16 -15.51 1.65
N GLN A 158 34.87 -15.25 0.36
CA GLN A 158 35.76 -14.47 -0.50
C GLN A 158 36.01 -13.06 0.01
N LYS A 159 34.98 -12.39 0.55
CA LYS A 159 35.13 -11.07 1.19
C LYS A 159 36.04 -11.14 2.41
N LEU A 160 35.79 -12.10 3.31
CA LEU A 160 36.63 -12.31 4.48
C LEU A 160 38.10 -12.61 4.13
N GLU A 161 38.35 -13.38 3.07
CA GLU A 161 39.71 -13.66 2.61
C GLU A 161 40.39 -12.41 2.01
N LYS A 162 39.63 -11.59 1.25
CA LYS A 162 40.13 -10.30 0.74
C LYS A 162 40.48 -9.35 1.88
N ASP A 163 39.65 -9.30 2.91
CA ASP A 163 39.89 -8.43 4.09
C ASP A 163 41.06 -8.95 4.92
N LYS A 164 41.19 -10.26 5.12
CA LYS A 164 42.38 -10.86 5.74
C LYS A 164 43.65 -10.59 4.96
N LYS A 165 43.60 -10.64 3.61
CA LYS A 165 44.75 -10.27 2.75
C LYS A 165 45.12 -8.79 2.87
N LYS A 166 44.13 -7.91 2.96
CA LYS A 166 44.36 -6.48 3.22
C LYS A 166 44.99 -6.24 4.59
N GLN A 167 44.43 -6.86 5.65
CA GLN A 167 45.01 -6.74 6.99
C GLN A 167 46.43 -7.30 7.07
N ARG A 168 46.73 -8.43 6.44
CA ARG A 168 48.10 -8.96 6.38
C ARG A 168 49.07 -8.00 5.69
N LYS A 169 48.63 -7.26 4.68
CA LYS A 169 49.47 -6.23 4.03
C LYS A 169 49.75 -5.03 4.94
N TYR A 170 48.83 -4.68 5.83
CA TYR A 170 49.02 -3.59 6.82
C TYR A 170 49.82 -4.05 8.05
N MET A 171 49.62 -5.29 8.53
CA MET A 171 50.34 -5.83 9.72
C MET A 171 51.83 -6.18 9.43
N SER A 172 52.22 -6.40 8.17
CA SER A 172 53.62 -6.66 7.78
C SER A 172 54.56 -5.48 8.09
N PHE A 173 54.02 -4.31 8.41
CA PHE A 173 54.79 -3.09 8.65
C PHE A 173 55.00 -2.75 10.13
N THR A 174 54.29 -3.41 11.06
CA THR A 174 54.25 -3.02 12.49
C THR A 174 54.84 -4.03 13.47
N ASP A 175 55.21 -5.22 13.01
CA ASP A 175 55.66 -6.26 13.96
C ASP A 175 57.16 -6.50 13.89
N LYS A 176 57.90 -5.77 14.75
CA LYS A 176 59.35 -5.94 14.94
C LYS A 176 59.77 -7.28 15.54
N THR A 177 58.80 -8.13 15.95
CA THR A 177 59.05 -9.40 16.64
C THR A 177 58.89 -10.65 15.78
N GLY A 178 58.36 -10.53 14.54
CA GLY A 178 58.28 -11.65 13.59
C GLY A 178 57.36 -12.82 13.98
N LEU A 179 56.64 -12.74 15.09
CA LEU A 179 55.75 -13.78 15.60
C LEU A 179 54.30 -13.48 15.23
N THR A 180 53.74 -14.17 14.22
CA THR A 180 52.32 -14.06 13.90
C THR A 180 51.45 -14.80 14.93
N ALA A 181 50.24 -14.32 15.18
CA ALA A 181 49.25 -14.94 16.05
C ALA A 181 48.99 -16.42 15.69
N GLU A 182 49.18 -16.77 14.45
CA GLU A 182 49.04 -18.13 13.91
C GLU A 182 50.21 -19.04 14.36
N MET A 183 51.43 -18.50 14.41
CA MET A 183 52.62 -19.19 14.92
C MET A 183 52.52 -19.41 16.45
N ILE A 184 51.98 -18.44 17.17
CA ILE A 184 51.76 -18.53 18.60
C ILE A 184 50.73 -19.63 18.94
N ARG A 185 49.60 -19.67 18.21
CA ARG A 185 48.57 -20.72 18.36
C ARG A 185 49.11 -22.11 18.06
N LYS A 186 49.89 -22.25 16.98
CA LYS A 186 50.51 -23.50 16.59
C LYS A 186 51.53 -24.00 17.64
N ARG A 187 52.20 -23.08 18.30
CA ARG A 187 53.19 -23.39 19.37
C ARG A 187 52.52 -23.79 20.69
N ILE A 188 51.30 -23.32 20.95
CA ILE A 188 50.48 -23.63 22.12
C ILE A 188 49.66 -24.93 21.93
N GLY A 189 49.71 -25.57 20.74
CA GLY A 189 48.99 -26.82 20.49
C GLY A 189 47.46 -26.65 20.33
N LEU A 190 46.98 -25.42 20.16
CA LEU A 190 45.58 -25.17 19.88
C LEU A 190 45.31 -25.46 18.41
N THR A 191 44.68 -26.61 18.15
CA THR A 191 44.13 -26.96 16.85
C THR A 191 43.09 -25.91 16.44
N GLU A 192 43.21 -25.40 15.19
CA GLU A 192 42.19 -24.50 14.65
C GLU A 192 40.81 -25.20 14.73
N PRO A 193 39.80 -24.51 15.26
CA PRO A 193 38.45 -25.05 15.17
C PRO A 193 38.13 -25.30 13.72
N PRO A 194 37.55 -26.44 13.35
CA PRO A 194 37.22 -26.77 11.99
C PRO A 194 36.29 -25.63 11.44
N ASN A 195 36.85 -24.89 10.51
CA ASN A 195 36.13 -23.77 9.91
C ASN A 195 34.99 -24.37 9.07
N PRO A 196 33.73 -24.32 9.49
CA PRO A 196 32.62 -24.93 8.78
C PRO A 196 32.42 -24.33 7.35
N LEU A 197 33.10 -23.21 7.09
CA LEU A 197 33.07 -22.51 5.79
C LEU A 197 33.99 -23.13 4.73
N LEU A 198 34.94 -24.03 5.10
CA LEU A 198 35.90 -24.59 4.15
C LEU A 198 35.36 -25.72 3.27
N LYS A 199 34.13 -26.20 3.50
CA LYS A 199 33.54 -27.33 2.75
C LYS A 199 32.42 -26.95 1.79
N ALA A 200 32.03 -25.70 1.67
CA ALA A 200 30.97 -25.28 0.76
C ALA A 200 31.52 -25.08 -0.66
N LYS A 201 31.69 -26.15 -1.41
CA LYS A 201 31.71 -26.04 -2.86
C LYS A 201 30.25 -25.96 -3.32
N ALA A 202 29.84 -24.82 -3.87
CA ALA A 202 28.54 -24.72 -4.51
C ALA A 202 28.51 -25.72 -5.66
N LYS A 203 27.65 -26.74 -5.55
CA LYS A 203 27.37 -27.60 -6.69
C LYS A 203 26.72 -26.76 -7.78
N PRO A 204 27.09 -26.92 -9.06
CA PRO A 204 26.38 -26.23 -10.12
C PRO A 204 24.90 -26.63 -10.06
N LEU A 205 24.01 -25.62 -10.12
CA LEU A 205 22.58 -25.87 -10.23
C LEU A 205 22.31 -26.32 -11.67
N GLU A 206 21.82 -27.52 -11.84
CA GLU A 206 21.39 -27.99 -13.15
C GLU A 206 20.19 -27.18 -13.63
N GLY A 207 20.30 -26.62 -14.83
CA GLY A 207 19.20 -25.89 -15.46
C GLY A 207 18.01 -26.83 -15.71
N ALA A 208 16.79 -26.29 -15.57
CA ALA A 208 15.63 -27.05 -16.06
C ALA A 208 15.69 -27.17 -17.58
N VAL A 209 15.64 -28.39 -18.05
CA VAL A 209 15.58 -28.69 -19.52
C VAL A 209 14.10 -28.69 -19.90
N ALA A 210 13.74 -27.91 -20.92
CA ALA A 210 12.40 -27.97 -21.48
C ALA A 210 12.14 -29.34 -22.10
N LYS A 211 10.97 -29.93 -21.85
CA LYS A 211 10.52 -31.11 -22.53
C LYS A 211 10.09 -30.73 -23.94
N GLU A 212 10.65 -31.39 -24.95
CA GLU A 212 10.25 -31.20 -26.35
C GLU A 212 8.93 -31.95 -26.66
N GLU A 213 8.69 -33.04 -25.91
CA GLU A 213 7.47 -33.84 -26.06
C GLU A 213 6.31 -33.15 -25.26
N VAL A 214 5.26 -32.85 -26.00
CA VAL A 214 3.98 -32.37 -25.41
C VAL A 214 3.16 -33.59 -25.03
N GLU A 215 2.65 -33.62 -23.80
CA GLU A 215 1.73 -34.69 -23.37
C GLU A 215 0.48 -34.65 -24.27
N GLU A 216 0.16 -35.78 -24.91
CA GLU A 216 -1.05 -35.88 -25.73
C GLU A 216 -2.29 -35.66 -24.87
N LEU A 217 -3.22 -34.87 -25.41
CA LEU A 217 -4.50 -34.65 -24.73
C LEU A 217 -5.31 -35.96 -24.76
N PRO A 218 -5.94 -36.34 -23.63
CA PRO A 218 -6.74 -37.55 -23.60
C PRO A 218 -7.91 -37.45 -24.59
N ASP A 219 -8.16 -38.52 -25.36
CA ASP A 219 -9.18 -38.59 -26.41
C ASP A 219 -10.59 -38.26 -25.97
N ASN A 220 -10.88 -38.44 -24.68
CA ASN A 220 -12.17 -38.12 -24.10
C ASN A 220 -12.50 -36.61 -24.14
N ILE A 221 -11.50 -35.74 -24.24
CA ILE A 221 -11.71 -34.27 -24.36
C ILE A 221 -12.46 -33.95 -25.67
N PHE A 222 -12.21 -34.71 -26.73
CA PHE A 222 -12.81 -34.45 -28.04
C PHE A 222 -14.10 -35.25 -28.28
N THR A 223 -14.32 -36.33 -27.53
CA THR A 223 -15.41 -37.27 -27.76
C THR A 223 -16.56 -37.15 -26.74
N GLN A 224 -16.28 -36.69 -25.53
CA GLN A 224 -17.30 -36.55 -24.48
C GLN A 224 -17.89 -35.14 -24.39
N PRO A 225 -19.18 -34.97 -24.16
CA PRO A 225 -19.79 -33.69 -23.95
C PRO A 225 -19.26 -33.06 -22.65
N ILE A 226 -18.92 -31.77 -22.73
CA ILE A 226 -18.40 -31.00 -21.61
C ILE A 226 -19.50 -30.83 -20.54
N LYS A 227 -19.30 -31.35 -19.36
CA LYS A 227 -20.18 -31.16 -18.23
C LYS A 227 -19.72 -29.94 -17.41
N LEU A 228 -20.39 -28.81 -17.59
CA LEU A 228 -20.04 -27.55 -16.95
C LEU A 228 -19.98 -27.62 -15.42
N ASN A 229 -20.77 -28.52 -14.82
CA ASN A 229 -20.79 -28.72 -13.36
C ASN A 229 -19.54 -29.40 -12.80
N GLU A 230 -18.78 -30.09 -13.64
CA GLU A 230 -17.57 -30.81 -13.26
C GLU A 230 -16.30 -30.00 -13.52
N ILE A 231 -16.40 -28.89 -14.27
CA ILE A 231 -15.28 -28.01 -14.61
C ILE A 231 -15.12 -26.90 -13.57
N THR A 232 -13.86 -26.62 -13.20
CA THR A 232 -13.52 -25.53 -12.29
C THR A 232 -13.61 -24.17 -12.95
N THR A 233 -13.99 -23.17 -12.16
CA THR A 233 -13.98 -21.75 -12.59
C THR A 233 -12.55 -21.18 -12.56
N ILE A 234 -12.32 -20.07 -13.26
CA ILE A 234 -11.04 -19.34 -13.23
C ILE A 234 -10.67 -18.93 -11.82
N GLN A 235 -11.63 -18.46 -11.02
CA GLN A 235 -11.37 -18.06 -9.62
C GLN A 235 -10.89 -19.24 -8.77
N GLN A 236 -11.46 -20.42 -8.93
CA GLN A 236 -11.04 -21.63 -8.23
C GLN A 236 -9.63 -22.05 -8.62
N ARG A 237 -9.25 -21.91 -9.90
CA ARG A 237 -7.89 -22.19 -10.38
C ARG A 237 -6.88 -21.15 -9.87
N LEU A 238 -7.22 -19.85 -9.88
CA LEU A 238 -6.37 -18.77 -9.38
C LEU A 238 -6.07 -18.88 -7.89
N LEU A 239 -6.97 -19.48 -7.10
CA LEU A 239 -6.71 -19.78 -5.69
C LEU A 239 -5.72 -20.91 -5.48
N GLN A 240 -5.59 -21.80 -6.47
CA GLN A 240 -4.67 -22.94 -6.45
C GLN A 240 -3.74 -22.90 -7.68
N PRO A 241 -2.91 -21.86 -7.82
CA PRO A 241 -2.09 -21.65 -9.02
C PRO A 241 -1.06 -22.76 -9.23
N GLU A 242 -0.64 -23.42 -8.14
CA GLU A 242 0.33 -24.51 -8.15
C GLU A 242 -0.23 -25.79 -8.77
N TRP A 243 -1.54 -25.99 -8.68
CA TRP A 243 -2.22 -27.22 -9.08
C TRP A 243 -3.14 -27.03 -10.28
N GLN A 244 -3.70 -25.85 -10.41
CA GLN A 244 -4.69 -25.50 -11.43
C GLN A 244 -5.69 -26.64 -11.73
N PRO A 245 -6.46 -27.08 -10.72
CA PRO A 245 -7.33 -28.23 -10.88
C PRO A 245 -8.35 -27.97 -12.00
N VAL A 246 -8.43 -28.89 -12.97
CA VAL A 246 -9.35 -28.77 -14.10
C VAL A 246 -10.76 -29.19 -13.73
N SER A 247 -10.90 -30.19 -12.84
CA SER A 247 -12.19 -30.73 -12.40
C SER A 247 -12.46 -30.46 -10.94
N VAL A 248 -13.75 -30.39 -10.58
CA VAL A 248 -14.24 -30.03 -9.23
C VAL A 248 -13.83 -31.07 -8.18
N ASP A 249 -13.73 -32.33 -8.53
CA ASP A 249 -13.28 -33.43 -7.67
C ASP A 249 -11.81 -33.32 -7.24
N LYS A 250 -11.01 -32.55 -7.98
CA LYS A 250 -9.61 -32.26 -7.65
C LYS A 250 -9.41 -31.00 -6.79
N LEU A 251 -10.49 -30.31 -6.44
CA LEU A 251 -10.44 -29.13 -5.60
C LEU A 251 -10.09 -29.51 -4.15
N PHE A 252 -9.08 -28.85 -3.59
CA PHE A 252 -8.59 -29.09 -2.25
C PHE A 252 -8.75 -27.87 -1.35
N PRO A 253 -9.09 -28.01 -0.05
CA PRO A 253 -9.20 -26.87 0.86
C PRO A 253 -7.85 -26.21 1.07
N ILE A 254 -7.85 -24.89 1.19
CA ILE A 254 -6.63 -24.07 1.38
C ILE A 254 -6.76 -23.30 2.68
N HIS A 255 -5.65 -23.15 3.40
CA HIS A 255 -5.60 -22.26 4.53
C HIS A 255 -5.87 -20.82 4.12
N LYS A 256 -6.73 -20.13 4.89
CA LYS A 256 -7.09 -18.73 4.60
C LYS A 256 -5.86 -17.84 4.63
N HIS A 257 -5.71 -17.01 3.62
CA HIS A 257 -4.68 -15.99 3.59
C HIS A 257 -4.90 -14.97 4.71
N LEU A 258 -3.80 -14.53 5.32
CA LEU A 258 -3.83 -13.49 6.32
C LEU A 258 -4.07 -12.13 5.68
N SER A 259 -4.86 -11.31 6.33
CA SER A 259 -5.01 -9.90 6.03
C SER A 259 -3.97 -9.09 6.80
N VAL A 260 -3.66 -7.91 6.30
CA VAL A 260 -2.67 -7.04 6.94
C VAL A 260 -3.30 -5.70 7.32
N LYS A 261 -2.90 -5.17 8.46
CA LYS A 261 -3.12 -3.77 8.81
C LYS A 261 -1.88 -2.98 8.45
N GLN A 262 -2.07 -1.90 7.71
CA GLN A 262 -0.99 -1.05 7.22
C GLN A 262 -1.05 0.32 7.87
N SER A 263 0.09 0.80 8.36
CA SER A 263 0.29 2.20 8.69
C SER A 263 0.92 2.95 7.53
N LEU A 264 0.65 4.23 7.47
CA LEU A 264 1.21 5.13 6.48
C LEU A 264 2.11 6.14 7.17
N ARG A 265 3.34 6.30 6.67
CA ARG A 265 4.31 7.28 7.16
C ARG A 265 4.65 8.31 6.11
N CYS A 266 4.82 9.55 6.53
CA CYS A 266 5.37 10.60 5.68
C CYS A 266 6.80 10.24 5.26
N ARG A 267 7.13 10.33 3.95
CA ARG A 267 8.49 10.03 3.48
C ARG A 267 9.54 11.01 3.94
N SER A 268 9.15 12.28 4.19
CA SER A 268 10.11 13.32 4.59
C SER A 268 10.51 13.27 6.05
N CYS A 269 9.56 13.02 6.96
CA CYS A 269 9.81 13.08 8.41
C CYS A 269 9.57 11.74 9.12
N GLU A 270 9.17 10.69 8.40
CA GLU A 270 8.91 9.33 8.89
C GLU A 270 7.79 9.20 9.97
N HIS A 271 7.09 10.29 10.30
CA HIS A 271 5.97 10.26 11.24
C HIS A 271 4.73 9.63 10.61
N ASN A 272 3.94 8.94 11.44
CA ASN A 272 2.69 8.33 10.99
C ASN A 272 1.68 9.40 10.58
N VAL A 273 1.10 9.24 9.39
CA VAL A 273 -0.05 10.02 8.90
C VAL A 273 -1.35 9.22 8.99
N SER A 274 -1.25 7.90 9.04
CA SER A 274 -2.36 7.00 9.32
C SER A 274 -1.84 5.78 10.06
N LYS A 275 -2.51 5.40 11.16
CA LYS A 275 -2.20 4.19 11.91
C LYS A 275 -3.48 3.54 12.41
N PRO A 276 -3.84 2.32 11.97
CA PRO A 276 -5.00 1.61 12.47
C PRO A 276 -4.78 1.12 13.91
N GLU A 277 -5.85 0.78 14.59
CA GLU A 277 -5.78 0.04 15.86
C GLU A 277 -5.28 -1.39 15.62
N PHE A 278 -4.54 -1.91 16.61
CA PHE A 278 -3.97 -3.25 16.54
C PHE A 278 -5.03 -4.36 16.56
N ASN A 279 -6.16 -4.16 17.24
CA ASN A 279 -7.24 -5.13 17.32
C ASN A 279 -7.78 -5.48 15.92
N PRO A 280 -7.79 -6.76 15.50
CA PRO A 280 -8.28 -7.18 14.19
C PRO A 280 -9.71 -6.73 13.88
N ASN A 281 -10.60 -6.78 14.86
CA ASN A 281 -12.00 -6.37 14.72
C ASN A 281 -12.22 -4.88 14.60
N SER A 282 -11.25 -4.06 15.03
CA SER A 282 -11.43 -2.63 15.03
C SER A 282 -11.21 -2.04 13.63
N VAL A 283 -12.15 -1.24 13.19
CA VAL A 283 -12.03 -0.39 11.99
C VAL A 283 -11.51 1.01 12.32
N ARG A 284 -11.24 1.28 13.61
CA ARG A 284 -10.77 2.58 14.09
C ARG A 284 -9.29 2.78 13.81
N PHE A 285 -8.90 4.04 13.77
CA PHE A 285 -7.52 4.47 13.63
C PHE A 285 -7.02 5.13 14.91
N LYS A 286 -5.80 4.85 15.34
CA LYS A 286 -5.11 5.59 16.39
C LYS A 286 -4.62 6.94 15.90
N ILE A 287 -4.21 7.00 14.62
CA ILE A 287 -3.76 8.21 13.94
C ILE A 287 -4.48 8.28 12.61
N GLN A 288 -5.15 9.40 12.34
CA GLN A 288 -5.93 9.61 11.13
C GLN A 288 -5.76 11.05 10.66
N LEU A 289 -4.74 11.28 9.85
CA LEU A 289 -4.37 12.58 9.32
C LEU A 289 -4.72 12.68 7.83
N PHE A 290 -5.97 12.41 7.49
CA PHE A 290 -6.46 12.70 6.14
C PHE A 290 -6.60 14.21 5.94
N ALA A 291 -6.25 14.70 4.76
CA ALA A 291 -6.25 16.13 4.47
C ALA A 291 -7.62 16.79 4.72
N TYR A 292 -8.71 16.11 4.41
CA TYR A 292 -10.06 16.63 4.58
C TYR A 292 -10.49 16.86 6.04
N TYR A 293 -9.72 16.38 7.03
CA TYR A 293 -9.94 16.72 8.45
C TYR A 293 -9.14 17.95 8.92
N HIS A 294 -8.20 18.43 8.11
CA HIS A 294 -7.25 19.47 8.53
C HIS A 294 -7.26 20.70 7.63
N ILE A 295 -7.63 20.54 6.37
CA ILE A 295 -7.58 21.57 5.34
C ILE A 295 -9.01 21.97 4.96
N PRO A 296 -9.31 23.26 4.80
CA PRO A 296 -10.62 23.68 4.33
C PRO A 296 -11.00 23.00 3.01
N GLU A 297 -12.17 22.36 2.99
CA GLU A 297 -12.73 21.74 1.79
C GLU A 297 -13.39 22.80 0.94
N ILE A 298 -13.16 22.75 -0.38
CA ILE A 298 -13.75 23.63 -1.36
C ILE A 298 -14.72 22.82 -2.22
N ARG A 299 -15.94 23.37 -2.39
CA ARG A 299 -16.94 22.81 -3.30
C ARG A 299 -17.49 23.89 -4.22
N ILE A 300 -17.67 23.57 -5.48
CA ILE A 300 -18.33 24.46 -6.45
C ILE A 300 -19.84 24.42 -6.16
N VAL A 301 -20.44 25.58 -5.99
CA VAL A 301 -21.88 25.72 -5.78
C VAL A 301 -22.59 26.01 -7.10
N THR A 302 -22.19 27.10 -7.76
CA THR A 302 -22.71 27.51 -9.07
C THR A 302 -21.60 28.15 -9.88
N VAL A 303 -21.70 27.95 -11.20
CA VAL A 303 -20.86 28.60 -12.20
C VAL A 303 -21.79 29.17 -13.23
N GLU A 304 -21.66 30.44 -13.55
CA GLU A 304 -22.37 31.03 -14.68
C GLU A 304 -21.87 30.47 -16.02
N PRO A 305 -22.66 30.53 -17.11
CA PRO A 305 -22.23 30.06 -18.40
C PRO A 305 -20.90 30.69 -18.81
N LEU A 306 -19.90 29.83 -19.06
CA LEU A 306 -18.54 30.25 -19.39
C LEU A 306 -18.44 30.64 -20.86
N ARG A 307 -18.05 31.91 -21.13
CA ARG A 307 -17.84 32.44 -22.48
C ARG A 307 -16.44 32.99 -22.61
N ALA A 308 -15.80 32.79 -23.77
CA ALA A 308 -14.45 33.28 -24.02
C ALA A 308 -14.36 34.79 -23.84
N GLY A 309 -13.39 35.25 -23.03
CA GLY A 309 -13.13 36.66 -22.78
C GLY A 309 -14.23 37.43 -22.01
N GLN A 310 -15.26 36.78 -21.50
CA GLN A 310 -16.31 37.42 -20.72
C GLN A 310 -16.21 37.02 -19.24
N PRO A 311 -16.36 37.99 -18.31
CA PRO A 311 -16.37 37.66 -16.89
C PRO A 311 -17.64 36.86 -16.52
N ALA A 312 -17.45 35.83 -15.66
CA ALA A 312 -18.52 34.99 -15.17
C ALA A 312 -18.41 34.85 -13.63
N GLU A 313 -19.57 34.75 -12.96
CA GLU A 313 -19.63 34.58 -11.52
C GLU A 313 -19.39 33.11 -11.12
N LEU A 314 -18.49 32.89 -10.16
CA LEU A 314 -18.19 31.59 -9.56
C LEU A 314 -18.51 31.62 -8.06
N LEU A 315 -19.40 30.75 -7.60
CA LEU A 315 -19.70 30.59 -6.17
C LEU A 315 -19.01 29.34 -5.64
N LEU A 316 -18.10 29.54 -4.68
CA LEU A 316 -17.38 28.50 -4.00
C LEU A 316 -17.82 28.40 -2.54
N LYS A 317 -18.13 27.20 -2.11
CA LYS A 317 -18.37 26.89 -0.70
C LYS A 317 -17.10 26.37 -0.04
N PHE A 318 -16.65 27.07 0.99
CA PHE A 318 -15.57 26.68 1.87
C PHE A 318 -16.11 26.07 3.15
N ILE A 319 -15.54 24.97 3.59
CA ILE A 319 -15.97 24.23 4.78
C ILE A 319 -14.75 24.03 5.68
N ASN A 320 -14.81 24.52 6.91
CA ASN A 320 -13.77 24.28 7.90
C ASN A 320 -13.98 22.93 8.59
N PRO A 321 -13.09 21.95 8.43
CA PRO A 321 -13.24 20.65 9.08
C PRO A 321 -12.71 20.62 10.52
N THR A 322 -12.02 21.68 10.96
CA THR A 322 -11.33 21.72 12.25
C THR A 322 -12.17 22.32 13.38
N GLN A 323 -11.85 21.99 14.62
CA GLN A 323 -12.49 22.58 15.82
C GLN A 323 -11.92 23.96 16.20
N HIS A 324 -11.12 24.57 15.32
CA HIS A 324 -10.53 25.88 15.51
C HIS A 324 -10.94 26.81 14.39
N GLN A 325 -11.21 28.06 14.76
CA GLN A 325 -11.43 29.09 13.76
C GLN A 325 -10.23 29.25 12.85
N THR A 326 -10.44 29.39 11.54
CA THR A 326 -9.38 29.62 10.56
C THR A 326 -9.66 30.84 9.69
N VAL A 327 -8.60 31.58 9.36
CA VAL A 327 -8.66 32.68 8.39
C VAL A 327 -8.18 32.13 7.05
N VAL A 328 -8.96 32.35 6.01
CA VAL A 328 -8.63 31.92 4.64
C VAL A 328 -8.38 33.15 3.78
N THR A 329 -7.28 33.09 3.01
CA THR A 329 -6.90 34.09 2.04
C THR A 329 -6.73 33.40 0.68
N ILE A 330 -7.31 33.94 -0.36
CA ILE A 330 -7.12 33.49 -1.74
C ILE A 330 -6.02 34.34 -2.35
N MET A 331 -5.07 33.69 -3.01
CA MET A 331 -3.88 34.33 -3.60
C MET A 331 -3.68 33.81 -5.01
N ASP A 332 -2.97 34.58 -5.81
CA ASP A 332 -2.58 34.18 -7.15
C ASP A 332 -1.61 32.96 -7.14
N LEU A 333 -1.63 32.17 -8.21
CA LEU A 333 -0.76 31.00 -8.37
C LEU A 333 0.73 31.34 -8.28
N SER A 334 1.12 32.53 -8.72
CA SER A 334 2.50 33.03 -8.66
C SER A 334 3.00 33.27 -7.23
N SER A 335 2.11 33.31 -6.24
CA SER A 335 2.46 33.51 -4.82
C SER A 335 3.18 32.33 -4.17
N MET A 336 3.25 31.18 -4.85
CA MET A 336 4.06 30.03 -4.49
C MET A 336 5.08 29.73 -5.60
N PRO A 337 6.34 29.39 -5.26
CA PRO A 337 7.32 29.00 -6.25
C PRO A 337 6.82 27.79 -7.02
N GLU A 338 7.09 27.74 -8.33
CA GLU A 338 6.81 26.55 -9.12
C GLU A 338 7.58 25.36 -8.51
N ILE A 339 6.93 24.19 -8.52
CA ILE A 339 7.61 22.96 -8.12
C ILE A 339 8.50 22.57 -9.30
N LEU A 340 9.71 23.16 -9.32
CA LEU A 340 10.73 22.83 -10.31
C LEU A 340 11.22 21.41 -10.01
N GLN A 341 11.16 20.54 -11.00
CA GLN A 341 11.96 19.32 -11.00
C GLN A 341 13.40 19.74 -11.30
N ASP A 342 14.36 19.28 -10.48
CA ASP A 342 15.75 19.26 -10.89
C ASP A 342 15.88 18.34 -12.13
N ASP A 343 15.82 18.94 -13.31
CA ASP A 343 16.08 18.31 -14.61
C ASP A 343 17.55 17.92 -14.80
N LYS A 344 18.20 17.40 -13.77
CA LYS A 344 19.59 16.93 -13.87
C LYS A 344 19.67 15.40 -14.04
N SER A 345 18.78 14.81 -14.80
CA SER A 345 18.99 13.43 -15.32
C SER A 345 18.01 13.05 -16.46
N SER A 346 17.82 13.92 -17.41
CA SER A 346 17.32 13.52 -18.73
C SER A 346 18.40 13.80 -19.76
N ALA A 347 19.42 12.94 -19.78
CA ALA A 347 20.18 12.73 -21.00
C ALA A 347 19.22 12.04 -21.97
N ASP A 348 19.03 12.67 -23.10
CA ASP A 348 18.25 12.24 -24.25
C ASP A 348 18.47 10.77 -24.58
N ILE A 349 17.41 9.98 -24.53
CA ILE A 349 17.34 8.74 -25.28
C ILE A 349 16.56 9.08 -26.54
N SER A 350 17.28 9.61 -27.53
CA SER A 350 16.87 9.58 -28.92
C SER A 350 16.83 8.12 -29.35
N THR A 351 15.70 7.70 -29.84
CA THR A 351 15.48 6.48 -30.63
C THR A 351 16.42 6.43 -31.81
N GLU A 352 16.93 5.23 -32.07
CA GLU A 352 17.82 4.79 -33.16
C GLU A 352 19.29 4.73 -32.76
N ASP A 353 19.72 3.53 -32.29
CA ASP A 353 20.91 2.87 -32.82
C ASP A 353 21.10 1.46 -32.23
N GLU A 354 21.24 0.53 -33.15
CA GLU A 354 21.94 -0.75 -33.14
C GLU A 354 22.24 -1.52 -31.84
N LEU A 355 21.72 -2.72 -31.80
CA LEU A 355 22.10 -3.85 -30.95
C LEU A 355 23.62 -4.10 -30.96
N LYS A 356 24.33 -3.57 -29.94
CA LYS A 356 25.64 -4.09 -29.54
C LYS A 356 25.50 -4.97 -28.30
N PRO A 357 26.20 -6.11 -28.23
CA PRO A 357 26.10 -6.98 -27.08
C PRO A 357 26.71 -6.37 -25.86
N ILE A 358 25.89 -6.21 -24.80
CA ILE A 358 26.31 -5.70 -23.49
C ILE A 358 27.16 -6.77 -22.83
N GLU A 359 28.46 -6.49 -22.69
CA GLU A 359 29.34 -7.23 -21.79
C GLU A 359 28.81 -7.09 -20.36
N LYS A 360 28.59 -8.23 -19.73
CA LYS A 360 28.07 -8.37 -18.37
C LYS A 360 29.06 -7.83 -17.35
N GLU A 361 28.90 -6.60 -16.90
CA GLU A 361 29.42 -6.21 -15.59
C GLU A 361 28.54 -6.85 -14.51
N PRO A 362 29.11 -7.53 -13.51
CA PRO A 362 28.34 -8.12 -12.45
C PRO A 362 27.81 -7.03 -11.54
N LEU A 363 26.48 -6.95 -11.42
CA LEU A 363 25.77 -6.16 -10.39
C LEU A 363 26.29 -6.54 -9.01
N SER A 364 27.26 -5.77 -8.51
CA SER A 364 27.73 -5.87 -7.13
C SER A 364 26.69 -5.26 -6.20
N LEU A 365 25.69 -6.06 -5.82
CA LEU A 365 24.85 -5.79 -4.66
C LEU A 365 25.73 -5.86 -3.41
N SER A 366 26.17 -4.71 -2.92
CA SER A 366 26.91 -4.60 -1.66
C SER A 366 26.01 -4.94 -0.47
N LEU A 367 25.96 -6.22 -0.15
CA LEU A 367 25.31 -6.77 1.06
C LEU A 367 26.27 -6.63 2.26
N THR A 368 26.60 -5.40 2.64
CA THR A 368 27.31 -5.13 3.90
C THR A 368 26.42 -4.34 4.84
N GLN A 369 25.40 -4.99 5.38
CA GLN A 369 24.76 -4.51 6.61
C GLN A 369 24.45 -5.70 7.49
N SER A 370 24.77 -5.55 8.77
CA SER A 370 24.69 -6.54 9.85
C SER A 370 23.34 -7.27 9.89
N ALA A 371 23.32 -8.52 10.32
CA ALA A 371 22.13 -9.38 10.40
C ALA A 371 20.96 -8.79 11.21
N SER A 372 21.20 -7.83 12.11
CA SER A 372 20.17 -7.09 12.84
C SER A 372 19.41 -6.07 11.97
N LEU A 373 20.03 -5.57 10.90
CA LEU A 373 19.38 -4.68 9.94
C LEU A 373 18.52 -5.45 8.91
N LEU A 374 18.80 -6.72 8.68
CA LEU A 374 17.97 -7.58 7.80
C LEU A 374 16.55 -7.78 8.33
N HIS A 375 16.35 -7.72 9.66
CA HIS A 375 15.02 -7.88 10.26
C HIS A 375 14.12 -6.66 10.06
N THR A 376 14.70 -5.46 9.95
CA THR A 376 13.96 -4.21 9.72
C THR A 376 13.85 -3.85 8.23
N THR A 377 14.80 -4.23 7.39
CA THR A 377 14.79 -3.89 5.96
C THR A 377 13.89 -4.79 5.11
N LEU A 378 13.61 -6.02 5.56
CA LEU A 378 12.68 -6.93 4.84
C LEU A 378 11.20 -6.60 5.08
N SER A 379 10.86 -5.78 6.07
CA SER A 379 9.49 -5.29 6.25
C SER A 379 9.19 -4.01 5.43
N ARG A 380 10.22 -3.31 4.97
CA ARG A 380 10.06 -2.26 3.95
C ARG A 380 9.98 -2.96 2.58
N GLN A 381 8.76 -3.11 2.05
CA GLN A 381 8.62 -3.38 0.63
C GLN A 381 9.44 -2.32 -0.11
N PRO A 382 10.34 -2.70 -1.05
CA PRO A 382 10.96 -1.73 -1.92
C PRO A 382 9.81 -1.02 -2.63
N SER A 383 9.48 0.18 -2.17
CA SER A 383 8.54 1.01 -2.88
C SER A 383 9.21 1.29 -4.22
N PHE A 384 8.73 0.63 -5.27
CA PHE A 384 9.05 1.04 -6.62
C PHE A 384 8.76 2.53 -6.68
N THR A 385 9.80 3.32 -6.70
CA THR A 385 9.70 4.77 -6.86
C THR A 385 9.39 5.06 -8.33
N ILE A 386 8.19 4.68 -8.76
CA ILE A 386 7.63 5.26 -9.96
C ILE A 386 7.39 6.71 -9.59
N LYS A 387 8.29 7.59 -10.00
CA LYS A 387 8.05 9.03 -9.87
C LYS A 387 6.74 9.32 -10.58
N PRO A 388 5.70 9.81 -9.90
CA PRO A 388 4.45 10.09 -10.56
C PRO A 388 4.72 11.11 -11.66
N ARG A 389 4.23 10.83 -12.86
CA ARG A 389 4.35 11.75 -14.01
C ARG A 389 3.56 13.01 -13.64
N GLN A 390 4.24 14.13 -13.45
CA GLN A 390 3.59 15.41 -13.18
C GLN A 390 2.84 15.84 -14.44
N ILE A 391 1.53 15.92 -14.33
CA ILE A 391 0.71 16.51 -15.38
C ILE A 391 0.64 18.00 -15.06
N LYS A 392 1.26 18.83 -15.91
CA LYS A 392 1.09 20.29 -15.83
C LYS A 392 -0.37 20.60 -16.18
N GLN A 393 -1.12 21.10 -15.22
CA GLN A 393 -2.48 21.56 -15.44
C GLN A 393 -2.41 22.92 -16.15
N GLN A 394 -2.94 23.00 -17.37
CA GLN A 394 -3.08 24.27 -18.04
C GLN A 394 -4.24 25.04 -17.42
N VAL A 395 -4.01 26.29 -17.09
CA VAL A 395 -5.03 27.22 -16.61
C VAL A 395 -5.66 27.89 -17.83
N GLY A 396 -6.98 27.74 -17.95
CA GLY A 396 -7.75 28.27 -19.09
C GLY A 396 -8.56 29.51 -18.76
N ALA A 397 -8.50 30.00 -17.53
CA ALA A 397 -9.21 31.21 -17.12
C ALA A 397 -8.47 31.93 -15.99
N ASP A 398 -8.53 33.26 -16.00
CA ASP A 398 -8.02 34.09 -14.94
C ASP A 398 -9.07 34.26 -13.84
N ILE A 399 -8.63 34.39 -12.59
CA ILE A 399 -9.47 34.61 -11.43
C ILE A 399 -9.16 36.00 -10.82
N GLU A 400 -10.18 36.77 -10.55
CA GLU A 400 -10.02 38.01 -9.83
C GLU A 400 -9.80 37.73 -8.34
N ILE A 401 -8.59 38.04 -7.84
CA ILE A 401 -8.21 37.76 -6.47
C ILE A 401 -8.85 38.78 -5.53
N PRO A 402 -9.63 38.36 -4.53
CA PRO A 402 -10.23 39.26 -3.57
C PRO A 402 -9.17 39.87 -2.66
N ALA A 403 -9.27 41.20 -2.43
CA ALA A 403 -8.36 41.93 -1.55
C ALA A 403 -8.55 41.57 -0.06
N ALA A 404 -9.76 41.09 0.32
CA ALA A 404 -10.10 40.76 1.69
C ALA A 404 -9.94 39.26 1.96
N ASN A 405 -9.52 38.93 3.18
CA ASN A 405 -9.59 37.58 3.71
C ASN A 405 -10.98 37.32 4.35
N PHE A 406 -11.30 36.06 4.59
CA PHE A 406 -12.52 35.68 5.28
C PHE A 406 -12.24 34.65 6.36
N VAL A 407 -13.10 34.67 7.40
CA VAL A 407 -12.94 33.77 8.55
C VAL A 407 -13.91 32.60 8.38
N LEU A 408 -13.47 31.38 8.67
CA LEU A 408 -14.32 30.21 8.79
C LEU A 408 -14.43 29.83 10.27
N PRO A 409 -15.65 29.74 10.83
CA PRO A 409 -15.87 29.30 12.20
C PRO A 409 -15.39 27.86 12.42
N PRO A 410 -15.18 27.44 13.67
CA PRO A 410 -14.88 26.09 14.01
C PRO A 410 -16.03 25.14 13.62
N ARG A 411 -15.71 23.87 13.40
CA ARG A 411 -16.71 22.84 13.28
C ARG A 411 -17.30 22.56 14.66
N ASP A 412 -18.60 22.66 14.76
CA ASP A 412 -19.37 22.23 15.91
C ASP A 412 -20.23 21.02 15.51
N ASP A 413 -19.92 19.86 16.09
CA ASP A 413 -20.63 18.61 15.78
C ASP A 413 -22.04 18.63 16.43
N ALA A 414 -22.28 19.39 17.49
CA ALA A 414 -23.58 19.54 18.13
C ALA A 414 -24.52 20.41 17.28
N ALA A 415 -24.01 21.49 16.71
CA ALA A 415 -24.79 22.40 15.85
C ALA A 415 -25.21 21.79 14.50
N GLU A 416 -24.66 20.62 14.12
CA GLU A 416 -25.09 19.90 12.92
C GLU A 416 -26.49 19.27 13.10
N PHE A 417 -26.88 19.00 14.35
CA PHE A 417 -28.17 18.40 14.72
C PHE A 417 -29.20 19.42 15.24
N ASP A 418 -28.74 20.54 15.79
CA ASP A 418 -29.57 21.63 16.27
C ASP A 418 -29.53 22.80 15.26
N ASP A 419 -30.68 23.18 14.72
CA ASP A 419 -30.82 24.38 13.87
C ASP A 419 -30.56 25.71 14.62
N SER A 420 -30.26 25.65 15.92
CA SER A 420 -29.91 26.76 16.79
C SER A 420 -28.49 27.32 16.60
N GLY A 421 -27.78 26.91 15.53
CA GLY A 421 -26.42 27.35 15.26
C GLY A 421 -26.25 28.86 15.31
N GLU A 422 -25.36 29.34 16.22
CA GLU A 422 -25.02 30.75 16.36
C GLU A 422 -24.64 31.33 15.00
N ASN A 423 -25.35 32.35 14.57
CA ASN A 423 -24.99 33.11 13.40
C ASN A 423 -23.79 33.99 13.75
N TYR A 424 -22.61 33.49 13.46
CA TYR A 424 -21.40 34.27 13.64
C TYR A 424 -21.41 35.47 12.71
N ASN A 425 -21.50 36.68 13.30
CA ASN A 425 -21.39 37.92 12.56
C ASN A 425 -19.95 38.41 12.58
N PHE A 426 -19.23 38.17 11.45
CA PHE A 426 -17.81 38.52 11.31
C PHE A 426 -17.56 39.84 10.59
N ASN A 427 -18.58 40.71 10.39
CA ASN A 427 -18.47 41.89 9.56
C ASN A 427 -17.86 41.63 8.19
N ASP A 428 -18.31 40.57 7.55
CA ASP A 428 -17.81 40.17 6.24
C ASP A 428 -18.11 41.21 5.15
N ASP A 429 -17.21 41.34 4.18
CA ASP A 429 -17.48 42.08 2.95
C ASP A 429 -18.60 41.38 2.15
N PRO A 430 -19.79 42.02 1.96
CA PRO A 430 -20.89 41.40 1.23
C PRO A 430 -20.58 41.18 -0.27
N ARG A 431 -19.53 41.83 -0.78
CA ARG A 431 -19.04 41.58 -2.15
C ARG A 431 -18.32 40.25 -2.27
N LEU A 432 -17.71 39.77 -1.16
CA LEU A 432 -16.94 38.55 -1.11
C LEU A 432 -17.76 37.40 -0.55
N VAL A 433 -18.35 37.57 0.64
CA VAL A 433 -19.09 36.52 1.34
C VAL A 433 -20.58 36.66 1.07
N LYS A 434 -21.16 35.73 0.30
CA LYS A 434 -22.57 35.72 -0.07
C LYS A 434 -23.47 35.27 1.09
N TRP A 435 -23.06 34.22 1.78
CA TRP A 435 -23.75 33.74 3.01
C TRP A 435 -22.84 32.78 3.83
N ARG A 436 -23.25 32.63 5.10
CA ARG A 436 -22.63 31.69 6.06
C ARG A 436 -23.68 30.82 6.72
N LYS A 437 -23.28 29.60 7.04
CA LYS A 437 -24.02 28.72 7.94
C LYS A 437 -23.06 27.83 8.69
N SER A 438 -23.05 27.88 10.04
CA SER A 438 -22.13 27.08 10.87
C SER A 438 -20.65 27.24 10.41
N ASN A 439 -19.90 26.17 10.21
CA ASN A 439 -18.51 26.17 9.74
C ASN A 439 -18.33 26.39 8.23
N LYS A 440 -19.37 26.84 7.52
CA LYS A 440 -19.40 26.96 6.04
C LYS A 440 -19.57 28.42 5.63
N ALA A 441 -18.89 28.85 4.58
CA ALA A 441 -19.08 30.14 3.94
C ALA A 441 -19.13 29.94 2.41
N VAL A 442 -19.99 30.68 1.73
CA VAL A 442 -20.03 30.76 0.27
C VAL A 442 -19.42 32.08 -0.16
N ILE A 443 -18.40 31.97 -0.98
CA ILE A 443 -17.60 33.09 -1.49
C ILE A 443 -17.94 33.30 -2.95
N LYS A 444 -18.08 34.56 -3.32
CA LYS A 444 -18.28 35.01 -4.71
C LYS A 444 -16.94 35.40 -5.29
N LEU A 445 -16.59 34.81 -6.43
CA LEU A 445 -15.38 35.12 -7.21
C LEU A 445 -15.78 35.43 -8.64
N GLN A 446 -14.98 36.24 -9.31
CA GLN A 446 -15.12 36.54 -10.71
C GLN A 446 -14.02 35.85 -11.50
N ILE A 447 -14.37 35.21 -12.60
CA ILE A 447 -13.45 34.47 -13.46
C ILE A 447 -13.62 34.94 -14.90
N THR A 448 -12.52 34.99 -15.62
CA THR A 448 -12.54 35.36 -17.08
C THR A 448 -11.86 34.25 -17.88
N PRO A 449 -12.64 33.42 -18.59
CA PRO A 449 -12.06 32.41 -19.48
C PRO A 449 -11.20 33.07 -20.57
N SER A 450 -10.07 32.46 -20.90
CA SER A 450 -9.16 32.97 -21.94
C SER A 450 -9.84 33.02 -23.30
N ALA A 451 -9.59 34.09 -24.03
CA ALA A 451 -10.10 34.26 -25.40
C ALA A 451 -9.50 33.23 -26.40
N SER A 452 -8.43 32.54 -26.02
CA SER A 452 -7.75 31.54 -26.85
C SER A 452 -8.42 30.14 -26.80
N LEU A 453 -9.38 29.93 -25.91
CA LEU A 453 -10.05 28.64 -25.76
C LEU A 453 -11.10 28.43 -26.85
N ASN A 454 -11.19 27.21 -27.36
CA ASN A 454 -12.20 26.80 -28.33
C ASN A 454 -13.51 26.38 -27.65
N LEU A 455 -14.61 26.40 -28.41
CA LEU A 455 -15.88 25.88 -27.94
C LEU A 455 -15.78 24.40 -27.58
N GLY A 456 -16.24 24.07 -26.35
CA GLY A 456 -16.19 22.71 -25.83
C GLY A 456 -14.93 22.38 -25.05
N ASP A 457 -13.92 23.26 -25.02
CA ASP A 457 -12.72 23.05 -24.18
C ASP A 457 -13.09 23.14 -22.71
N GLU A 458 -12.41 22.30 -21.88
CA GLU A 458 -12.60 22.32 -20.43
C GLU A 458 -11.91 23.55 -19.83
N VAL A 459 -12.67 24.35 -19.09
CA VAL A 459 -12.17 25.54 -18.42
C VAL A 459 -11.66 25.15 -17.03
N VAL A 460 -10.38 25.37 -16.80
CA VAL A 460 -9.73 25.12 -15.52
C VAL A 460 -9.20 26.43 -14.93
N VAL A 461 -9.50 26.64 -13.67
CA VAL A 461 -9.03 27.78 -12.89
C VAL A 461 -8.13 27.28 -11.74
N GLY A 462 -7.08 28.03 -11.44
CA GLY A 462 -6.18 27.73 -10.33
C GLY A 462 -5.91 28.92 -9.44
N PHE A 463 -5.78 28.70 -8.15
CA PHE A 463 -5.37 29.69 -7.16
C PHE A 463 -4.64 29.05 -5.97
N VAL A 464 -4.02 29.87 -5.16
CA VAL A 464 -3.43 29.45 -3.88
C VAL A 464 -4.36 29.77 -2.75
N MET A 465 -4.75 28.77 -1.99
CA MET A 465 -5.46 28.94 -0.71
C MET A 465 -4.44 28.97 0.43
N GLN A 466 -4.37 30.09 1.14
CA GLN A 466 -3.65 30.19 2.41
C GLN A 466 -4.66 30.10 3.55
N HIS A 467 -4.38 29.30 4.57
CA HIS A 467 -5.20 29.22 5.77
C HIS A 467 -4.34 29.07 7.03
N ILE A 468 -4.90 29.45 8.17
CA ILE A 468 -4.23 29.31 9.45
C ILE A 468 -4.59 27.93 10.02
N TYR A 469 -3.58 27.09 10.19
CA TYR A 469 -3.71 25.80 10.82
C TYR A 469 -3.27 25.85 12.28
N THR A 470 -4.12 25.38 13.20
CA THR A 470 -3.80 25.30 14.63
C THR A 470 -3.23 23.90 14.93
N ASN A 471 -1.93 23.83 15.21
CA ASN A 471 -1.24 22.58 15.50
C ASN A 471 -1.30 22.28 17.01
N THR A 472 -1.98 21.20 17.37
CA THR A 472 -2.16 20.75 18.76
C THR A 472 -1.12 19.73 19.24
N ILE A 473 -0.11 19.37 18.41
CA ILE A 473 0.90 18.37 18.79
C ILE A 473 1.75 18.84 19.97
N ALA A 474 2.17 20.11 19.96
CA ALA A 474 3.04 20.67 20.99
C ALA A 474 2.39 20.64 22.40
N THR A 475 1.06 20.77 22.45
CA THR A 475 0.31 20.79 23.73
C THR A 475 0.17 19.43 24.38
N SER A 476 0.37 18.33 23.67
CA SER A 476 0.29 16.98 24.22
C SER A 476 1.53 16.59 25.05
N VAL A 477 2.66 17.25 24.82
CA VAL A 477 3.94 16.98 25.51
C VAL A 477 4.15 17.96 26.69
N GLU A 478 3.73 19.21 26.53
CA GLU A 478 3.84 20.26 27.55
C GLU A 478 2.44 20.89 27.73
N LYS A 479 1.80 20.59 28.85
CA LYS A 479 0.40 20.97 29.13
C LYS A 479 0.14 22.47 29.20
N ASP A 480 1.17 23.29 29.30
CA ASP A 480 1.08 24.75 29.53
C ASP A 480 1.40 25.61 28.27
N LYS A 481 1.64 24.99 27.11
CA LYS A 481 1.88 25.75 25.86
C LYS A 481 0.61 25.94 25.06
N GLU A 482 0.33 27.18 24.65
CA GLU A 482 -0.73 27.48 23.68
C GLU A 482 -0.50 26.75 22.35
N PRO A 483 -1.59 26.31 21.69
CA PRO A 483 -1.49 25.63 20.39
C PRO A 483 -0.85 26.55 19.34
N GLN A 484 0.14 26.04 18.65
CA GLN A 484 0.90 26.79 17.64
C GLN A 484 0.04 27.04 16.40
N LYS A 485 -0.14 28.31 16.03
CA LYS A 485 -0.79 28.71 14.78
C LYS A 485 0.25 28.80 13.65
N CYS A 486 0.02 28.06 12.58
CA CYS A 486 0.91 27.99 11.42
C CYS A 486 0.13 28.42 10.17
N GLN A 487 0.77 29.18 9.29
CA GLN A 487 0.23 29.48 7.97
C GLN A 487 0.52 28.31 7.04
N HIS A 488 -0.51 27.80 6.37
CA HIS A 488 -0.39 26.76 5.39
C HIS A 488 -0.90 27.26 4.04
N LYS A 489 -0.14 27.03 2.97
CA LYS A 489 -0.47 27.39 1.60
C LYS A 489 -0.62 26.15 0.75
N ILE A 490 -1.65 26.09 -0.07
CA ILE A 490 -1.88 24.98 -1.00
C ILE A 490 -2.45 25.50 -2.32
N ARG A 491 -1.96 24.96 -3.43
CA ARG A 491 -2.54 25.21 -4.75
C ARG A 491 -3.78 24.36 -4.93
N VAL A 492 -4.80 24.98 -5.47
CA VAL A 492 -6.09 24.35 -5.78
C VAL A 492 -6.44 24.61 -7.24
N PHE A 493 -6.88 23.58 -7.92
CA PHE A 493 -7.38 23.68 -9.30
C PHE A 493 -8.83 23.22 -9.36
N LEU A 494 -9.65 24.00 -10.06
CA LEU A 494 -11.06 23.76 -10.25
C LEU A 494 -11.35 23.51 -11.72
N SER A 495 -12.02 22.41 -12.03
CA SER A 495 -12.58 22.13 -13.35
C SER A 495 -14.03 22.62 -13.37
N LEU A 496 -14.30 23.69 -14.12
CA LEU A 496 -15.58 24.42 -14.09
C LEU A 496 -16.57 23.93 -15.13
N GLY A 497 -16.15 23.08 -16.04
CA GLY A 497 -16.94 22.59 -17.17
C GLY A 497 -16.44 23.13 -18.51
N ASN A 498 -17.24 22.99 -19.55
CA ASN A 498 -16.85 23.32 -20.90
C ASN A 498 -17.29 24.72 -21.28
N LEU A 499 -16.52 25.36 -22.14
CA LEU A 499 -16.85 26.67 -22.72
C LEU A 499 -18.11 26.58 -23.57
N VAL A 500 -19.06 27.51 -23.36
CA VAL A 500 -20.35 27.57 -24.08
C VAL A 500 -20.26 28.66 -25.16
N GLY A 501 -20.84 28.40 -26.32
CA GLY A 501 -20.92 29.38 -27.39
C GLY A 501 -21.77 30.60 -26.99
N SER A 502 -21.49 31.74 -27.63
CA SER A 502 -22.41 32.88 -27.58
C SER A 502 -23.76 32.42 -28.15
N SER A 503 -24.82 32.40 -27.31
CA SER A 503 -26.17 32.37 -27.89
C SER A 503 -26.35 33.64 -28.68
N GLU A 504 -26.51 33.52 -30.00
CA GLU A 504 -27.07 34.56 -30.80
C GLU A 504 -28.44 34.97 -30.30
#